data_1212538e02bb606515343f47913f199c
#
_entry.id   1212538e02bb606515343f47913f199c
#
_cell.length_a   1.000
_cell.length_b   1.000
_cell.length_c   1.000
_cell.angle_alpha   90.00
_cell.angle_beta   90.00
_cell.angle_gamma   90.00
#
_symmetry.space_group_name_H-M   'P 1'
#
loop_
_entity.id
_entity.type
_entity.pdbx_description
1 polymer ?
#
loop_
_entity_poly.entity_id
_entity_poly.type
_entity_poly.pdbx_seq_one_letter_code
_entity_poly.pdbx_strand_id
1 'polypeptide(L)'
;LRYASRLAGRLNRNWYAVYVQTPPEAPTAIDAQTQRILSGTLTLAKQLGAIVFTFKGEDIVKTILQFAREYRVGHIVIGSPRKIPFWKQLMGERSVAERLIRDARGVTVVVLDTQKPEVATPLAAEEEIIQKENIPAAGKAGDARALLTEFISQDRIVIWETPIAKDDLLKSLSDAACEDGGQEKAKGLAAIMERENQGSTFFNEGVAFPHARIEGLKCSCVAIGLTHGGLSDVATEKPIESVFLIFSPADIPDEQIQILGLVSKAALDRQLMETLQSARTPSEAYQAIRAWELADRTG
;
A
#
# COMPACT_ATOMS: atom_id res chain seq x y z
N LEU A 1 -11.35 10.30 6.11
CA LEU A 1 -10.95 8.94 6.47
C LEU A 1 -12.14 8.07 6.86
N ARG A 2 -12.99 8.48 7.84
CA ARG A 2 -14.16 7.68 8.28
C ARG A 2 -15.16 7.40 7.16
N TYR A 3 -15.39 8.35 6.26
CA TYR A 3 -16.23 8.15 5.07
C TYR A 3 -15.63 7.08 4.15
N ALA A 4 -14.34 7.17 3.82
CA ALA A 4 -13.65 6.20 2.97
C ALA A 4 -13.68 4.80 3.58
N SER A 5 -13.45 4.66 4.89
CA SER A 5 -13.55 3.39 5.61
C SER A 5 -14.97 2.79 5.53
N ARG A 6 -16.02 3.61 5.75
CA ARG A 6 -17.42 3.15 5.64
C ARG A 6 -17.78 2.74 4.20
N LEU A 7 -17.35 3.53 3.20
CA LEU A 7 -17.57 3.21 1.80
C LEU A 7 -16.91 1.89 1.42
N ALA A 8 -15.66 1.70 1.81
CA ALA A 8 -14.93 0.45 1.56
C ALA A 8 -15.57 -0.76 2.24
N GLY A 9 -16.03 -0.61 3.49
CA GLY A 9 -16.77 -1.65 4.20
C GLY A 9 -18.07 -2.05 3.49
N ARG A 10 -18.83 -1.09 2.97
CA ARG A 10 -20.05 -1.36 2.19
C ARG A 10 -19.75 -2.08 0.86
N LEU A 11 -18.65 -1.72 0.21
CA LEU A 11 -18.23 -2.35 -1.05
C LEU A 11 -17.47 -3.66 -0.84
N ASN A 12 -17.24 -4.07 0.40
CA ASN A 12 -16.39 -5.21 0.79
C ASN A 12 -15.03 -5.18 0.08
N ARG A 13 -14.38 -4.01 0.09
CA ARG A 13 -13.11 -3.74 -0.58
C ARG A 13 -12.08 -3.19 0.40
N ASN A 14 -10.81 -3.47 0.14
CA ASN A 14 -9.71 -2.78 0.81
C ASN A 14 -9.70 -1.30 0.42
N TRP A 15 -9.23 -0.44 1.33
CA TRP A 15 -9.06 0.95 1.04
C TRP A 15 -7.66 1.45 1.42
N TYR A 16 -7.24 2.46 0.71
CA TYR A 16 -5.88 2.96 0.75
C TYR A 16 -5.88 4.41 1.22
N ALA A 17 -4.98 4.75 2.14
CA ALA A 17 -4.67 6.12 2.48
C ALA A 17 -3.34 6.50 1.80
N VAL A 18 -3.41 7.40 0.84
CA VAL A 18 -2.24 7.82 0.05
C VAL A 18 -1.81 9.21 0.49
N TYR A 19 -0.57 9.35 0.93
CA TYR A 19 0.08 10.62 1.17
C TYR A 19 1.19 10.83 0.13
N VAL A 20 1.17 12.00 -0.53
CA VAL A 20 2.22 12.39 -1.48
C VAL A 20 3.02 13.52 -0.87
N GLN A 21 4.26 13.25 -0.53
CA GLN A 21 5.22 14.23 -0.02
C GLN A 21 5.85 14.98 -1.19
N THR A 22 5.62 16.29 -1.25
CA THR A 22 6.27 17.17 -2.25
C THR A 22 7.59 17.72 -1.71
N PRO A 23 8.53 18.16 -2.59
CA PRO A 23 9.82 18.70 -2.15
C PRO A 23 9.74 19.83 -1.11
N PRO A 24 8.77 20.78 -1.17
CA PRO A 24 8.59 21.79 -0.11
C PRO A 24 8.15 21.20 1.23
N GLU A 25 7.64 19.97 1.25
CA GLU A 25 7.17 19.25 2.45
C GLU A 25 8.21 18.23 2.94
N ALA A 26 9.48 18.39 2.57
CA ALA A 26 10.56 17.57 3.13
C ALA A 26 10.59 17.70 4.67
N PRO A 27 10.96 16.64 5.43
CA PRO A 27 10.91 16.64 6.90
C PRO A 27 11.68 17.80 7.57
N THR A 28 12.65 18.35 6.88
CA THR A 28 13.43 19.52 7.33
C THR A 28 12.70 20.86 7.12
N ALA A 29 11.63 20.90 6.33
CA ALA A 29 10.88 22.11 5.99
C ALA A 29 9.49 22.19 6.62
N ILE A 30 9.00 21.07 7.21
CA ILE A 30 7.68 21.01 7.83
C ILE A 30 7.80 21.34 9.33
N ASP A 31 6.95 22.22 9.83
CA ASP A 31 6.89 22.52 11.25
C ASP A 31 6.38 21.31 12.08
N ALA A 32 6.77 21.26 13.36
CA ALA A 32 6.44 20.16 14.27
C ALA A 32 4.92 19.94 14.44
N GLN A 33 4.10 20.98 14.27
CA GLN A 33 2.65 20.87 14.37
C GLN A 33 2.06 20.15 13.18
N THR A 34 2.50 20.49 11.97
CA THR A 34 2.08 19.82 10.72
C THR A 34 2.50 18.35 10.71
N GLN A 35 3.72 18.03 11.20
CA GLN A 35 4.17 16.64 11.35
C GLN A 35 3.28 15.85 12.32
N ARG A 36 2.90 16.42 13.47
CA ARG A 36 2.00 15.76 14.43
C ARG A 36 0.62 15.49 13.82
N ILE A 37 0.06 16.46 13.08
CA ILE A 37 -1.24 16.31 12.42
C ILE A 37 -1.16 15.20 11.35
N LEU A 38 -0.11 15.18 10.55
CA LEU A 38 0.10 14.16 9.54
C LEU A 38 0.21 12.77 10.17
N SER A 39 1.10 12.62 11.16
CA SER A 39 1.31 11.36 11.89
C SER A 39 0.00 10.87 12.52
N GLY A 40 -0.73 11.75 13.22
CA GLY A 40 -2.04 11.41 13.80
C GLY A 40 -3.08 11.01 12.75
N THR A 41 -3.05 11.65 11.58
CA THR A 41 -3.96 11.35 10.46
C THR A 41 -3.67 9.97 9.85
N LEU A 42 -2.40 9.64 9.65
CA LEU A 42 -1.97 8.34 9.12
C LEU A 42 -2.26 7.22 10.14
N THR A 43 -2.02 7.47 11.42
CA THR A 43 -2.36 6.54 12.51
C THR A 43 -3.87 6.26 12.54
N LEU A 44 -4.71 7.30 12.45
CA LEU A 44 -6.16 7.14 12.38
C LEU A 44 -6.58 6.34 11.13
N ALA A 45 -5.95 6.57 9.97
CA ALA A 45 -6.25 5.81 8.77
C ALA A 45 -6.03 4.31 8.98
N LYS A 46 -4.91 3.93 9.63
CA LYS A 46 -4.60 2.54 9.97
C LYS A 46 -5.59 1.94 10.96
N GLN A 47 -5.92 2.67 12.02
CA GLN A 47 -6.95 2.23 12.99
C GLN A 47 -8.31 1.99 12.34
N LEU A 48 -8.59 2.67 11.23
CA LEU A 48 -9.79 2.49 10.42
C LEU A 48 -9.63 1.40 9.34
N GLY A 49 -8.52 0.65 9.33
CA GLY A 49 -8.27 -0.45 8.40
C GLY A 49 -7.73 -0.03 7.04
N ALA A 50 -7.13 1.16 6.91
CA ALA A 50 -6.48 1.59 5.68
C ALA A 50 -5.12 0.94 5.49
N ILE A 51 -4.80 0.58 4.26
CA ILE A 51 -3.42 0.35 3.83
C ILE A 51 -2.83 1.73 3.50
N VAL A 52 -1.79 2.15 4.22
CA VAL A 52 -1.22 3.49 4.07
C VAL A 52 -0.03 3.46 3.13
N PHE A 53 -0.02 4.37 2.15
CA PHE A 53 1.09 4.58 1.23
C PHE A 53 1.62 6.00 1.33
N THR A 54 2.93 6.15 1.34
CA THR A 54 3.61 7.45 1.26
C THR A 54 4.47 7.48 0.01
N PHE A 55 4.22 8.44 -0.86
CA PHE A 55 4.99 8.66 -2.08
C PHE A 55 5.75 9.98 -2.00
N LYS A 56 6.93 10.05 -2.61
CA LYS A 56 7.61 11.30 -2.91
C LYS A 56 7.31 11.66 -4.36
N GLY A 57 6.87 12.88 -4.63
CA GLY A 57 6.55 13.30 -5.98
C GLY A 57 6.37 14.81 -6.10
N GLU A 58 6.74 15.36 -7.26
CA GLU A 58 6.57 16.79 -7.53
C GLU A 58 5.12 17.17 -7.83
N ASP A 59 4.35 16.24 -8.39
CA ASP A 59 2.94 16.43 -8.77
C ASP A 59 2.04 15.44 -8.05
N ILE A 60 1.32 15.95 -7.05
CA ILE A 60 0.38 15.16 -6.21
C ILE A 60 -0.68 14.47 -7.07
N VAL A 61 -1.27 15.17 -8.05
CA VAL A 61 -2.37 14.64 -8.87
C VAL A 61 -1.88 13.51 -9.77
N LYS A 62 -0.73 13.72 -10.41
CA LYS A 62 -0.12 12.70 -11.28
C LYS A 62 0.21 11.43 -10.48
N THR A 63 0.78 11.59 -9.29
CA THR A 63 1.13 10.46 -8.41
C THR A 63 -0.13 9.70 -7.94
N ILE A 64 -1.18 10.40 -7.51
CA ILE A 64 -2.45 9.78 -7.10
C ILE A 64 -3.12 9.05 -8.26
N LEU A 65 -3.17 9.63 -9.46
CA LEU A 65 -3.78 9.00 -10.64
C LEU A 65 -2.96 7.82 -11.15
N GLN A 66 -1.63 7.85 -11.01
CA GLN A 66 -0.79 6.70 -11.29
C GLN A 66 -1.10 5.56 -10.31
N PHE A 67 -1.12 5.86 -9.03
CA PHE A 67 -1.52 4.90 -7.99
C PHE A 67 -2.91 4.31 -8.27
N ALA A 68 -3.90 5.17 -8.56
CA ALA A 68 -5.26 4.71 -8.81
C ALA A 68 -5.37 3.75 -10.00
N ARG A 69 -4.57 3.97 -11.05
CA ARG A 69 -4.49 3.05 -12.20
C ARG A 69 -3.79 1.75 -11.86
N GLU A 70 -2.67 1.84 -11.14
CA GLU A 70 -1.86 0.68 -10.74
C GLU A 70 -2.63 -0.27 -9.82
N TYR A 71 -3.36 0.30 -8.86
CA TYR A 71 -4.14 -0.46 -7.87
C TYR A 71 -5.62 -0.62 -8.25
N ARG A 72 -6.01 -0.26 -9.47
CA ARG A 72 -7.40 -0.33 -9.98
C ARG A 72 -8.42 0.26 -8.99
N VAL A 73 -8.08 1.43 -8.44
CA VAL A 73 -8.94 2.15 -7.52
C VAL A 73 -10.14 2.73 -8.28
N GLY A 74 -11.35 2.33 -7.89
CA GLY A 74 -12.59 2.84 -8.48
C GLY A 74 -13.03 4.19 -7.91
N HIS A 75 -12.64 4.51 -6.66
CA HIS A 75 -13.08 5.71 -5.95
C HIS A 75 -11.91 6.41 -5.29
N ILE A 76 -11.76 7.71 -5.51
CA ILE A 76 -10.82 8.59 -4.81
C ILE A 76 -11.62 9.51 -3.91
N VAL A 77 -11.36 9.48 -2.61
CA VAL A 77 -12.01 10.36 -1.62
C VAL A 77 -11.01 11.43 -1.19
N ILE A 78 -11.36 12.69 -1.37
CA ILE A 78 -10.52 13.83 -1.00
C ILE A 78 -11.32 14.86 -0.21
N GLY A 79 -10.67 15.54 0.73
CA GLY A 79 -11.26 16.68 1.42
C GLY A 79 -11.35 17.91 0.51
N SER A 80 -12.33 18.78 0.75
CA SER A 80 -12.40 20.06 0.06
C SER A 80 -11.13 20.88 0.34
N PRO A 81 -10.57 21.55 -0.67
CA PRO A 81 -9.40 22.39 -0.48
C PRO A 81 -9.73 23.55 0.47
N ARG A 82 -8.77 23.92 1.30
CA ARG A 82 -8.84 25.21 2.00
C ARG A 82 -9.01 26.31 0.95
N LYS A 83 -9.85 27.31 1.21
CA LYS A 83 -10.09 28.42 0.29
C LYS A 83 -8.76 28.96 -0.23
N ILE A 84 -8.48 28.74 -1.51
CA ILE A 84 -7.35 29.36 -2.19
C ILE A 84 -7.65 30.86 -2.23
N PRO A 85 -6.72 31.74 -1.83
CA PRO A 85 -6.92 33.18 -1.95
C PRO A 85 -7.31 33.55 -3.39
N PHE A 86 -8.31 34.43 -3.56
CA PHE A 86 -8.89 34.79 -4.85
C PHE A 86 -7.85 35.20 -5.92
N TRP A 87 -6.77 35.86 -5.49
CA TRP A 87 -5.67 36.26 -6.39
C TRP A 87 -4.87 35.06 -6.96
N LYS A 88 -4.73 33.94 -6.22
CA LYS A 88 -4.10 32.72 -6.73
C LYS A 88 -5.00 31.98 -7.74
N GLN A 89 -6.31 32.05 -7.53
CA GLN A 89 -7.29 31.53 -8.47
C GLN A 89 -7.29 32.33 -9.79
N LEU A 90 -7.05 33.64 -9.72
CA LEU A 90 -6.89 34.50 -10.90
C LEU A 90 -5.61 34.19 -11.70
N MET A 91 -4.56 33.69 -11.05
CA MET A 91 -3.29 33.26 -11.67
C MET A 91 -3.36 31.85 -12.27
N GLY A 92 -4.54 31.20 -12.29
CA GLY A 92 -4.74 29.91 -12.92
C GLY A 92 -4.28 28.68 -12.09
N GLU A 93 -3.89 28.88 -10.83
CA GLU A 93 -3.60 27.76 -9.92
C GLU A 93 -4.89 27.00 -9.59
N ARG A 94 -5.02 25.80 -10.11
CA ARG A 94 -6.16 24.92 -9.82
C ARG A 94 -5.90 24.09 -8.58
N SER A 95 -6.94 23.86 -7.78
CA SER A 95 -6.85 23.00 -6.61
C SER A 95 -6.54 21.54 -7.02
N VAL A 96 -5.97 20.76 -6.10
CA VAL A 96 -5.75 19.32 -6.31
C VAL A 96 -7.07 18.61 -6.65
N ALA A 97 -8.18 18.99 -5.99
CA ALA A 97 -9.50 18.42 -6.25
C ALA A 97 -9.98 18.71 -7.68
N GLU A 98 -9.89 19.96 -8.15
CA GLU A 98 -10.28 20.33 -9.53
C GLU A 98 -9.43 19.61 -10.59
N ARG A 99 -8.13 19.47 -10.33
CA ARG A 99 -7.24 18.72 -11.22
C ARG A 99 -7.57 17.24 -11.23
N LEU A 100 -7.84 16.62 -10.06
CA LEU A 100 -8.27 15.23 -9.98
C LEU A 100 -9.58 14.99 -10.73
N ILE A 101 -10.61 15.83 -10.52
CA ILE A 101 -11.90 15.72 -11.22
C ILE A 101 -11.72 15.78 -12.75
N ARG A 102 -10.85 16.67 -13.23
CA ARG A 102 -10.62 16.83 -14.67
C ARG A 102 -9.84 15.66 -15.27
N ASP A 103 -8.80 15.19 -14.58
CA ASP A 103 -7.80 14.29 -15.13
C ASP A 103 -8.10 12.80 -14.77
N ALA A 104 -9.00 12.53 -13.80
CA ALA A 104 -9.43 11.18 -13.44
C ALA A 104 -10.37 10.61 -14.51
N ARG A 105 -9.85 9.62 -15.26
CA ARG A 105 -10.67 8.86 -16.23
C ARG A 105 -10.94 7.47 -15.69
N GLY A 106 -12.22 7.08 -15.64
CA GLY A 106 -12.62 5.76 -15.14
C GLY A 106 -12.51 5.59 -13.62
N VAL A 107 -12.41 6.70 -12.87
CA VAL A 107 -12.34 6.71 -11.40
C VAL A 107 -13.31 7.76 -10.89
N THR A 108 -14.15 7.41 -9.93
CA THR A 108 -15.07 8.34 -9.25
C THR A 108 -14.30 9.19 -8.24
N VAL A 109 -14.38 10.51 -8.35
CA VAL A 109 -13.76 11.43 -7.37
C VAL A 109 -14.83 11.98 -6.44
N VAL A 110 -14.74 11.67 -5.16
CA VAL A 110 -15.63 12.14 -4.10
C VAL A 110 -14.94 13.26 -3.32
N VAL A 111 -15.50 14.46 -3.37
CA VAL A 111 -14.98 15.61 -2.62
C VAL A 111 -15.85 15.84 -1.39
N LEU A 112 -15.28 15.71 -0.20
CA LEU A 112 -15.97 15.90 1.06
C LEU A 112 -15.72 17.30 1.60
N ASP A 113 -16.78 18.02 1.98
CA ASP A 113 -16.65 19.29 2.71
C ASP A 113 -16.21 19.00 4.16
N THR A 114 -14.95 19.29 4.44
CA THR A 114 -14.35 19.09 5.76
C THR A 114 -14.55 20.28 6.70
N GLN A 115 -15.24 21.33 6.26
CA GLN A 115 -15.44 22.56 7.05
C GLN A 115 -16.78 22.59 7.81
N LYS A 116 -17.67 21.64 7.58
CA LYS A 116 -18.93 21.52 8.34
C LYS A 116 -18.76 20.52 9.48
N PRO A 117 -19.26 20.85 10.71
CA PRO A 117 -19.40 19.82 11.72
C PRO A 117 -20.33 18.73 11.21
N GLU A 118 -20.03 17.49 11.59
CA GLU A 118 -20.77 16.27 11.21
C GLU A 118 -22.25 16.39 11.66
N VAL A 119 -23.09 17.07 10.91
CA VAL A 119 -24.52 16.90 10.99
C VAL A 119 -24.82 15.59 10.27
N ALA A 120 -25.35 14.64 10.99
CA ALA A 120 -25.74 13.34 10.46
C ALA A 120 -26.59 13.55 9.20
N THR A 121 -25.99 13.29 8.03
CA THR A 121 -26.71 13.28 6.77
C THR A 121 -27.62 12.05 6.77
N PRO A 122 -28.92 12.18 6.50
CA PRO A 122 -29.84 11.05 6.48
C PRO A 122 -29.36 9.99 5.47
N LEU A 123 -29.38 8.75 5.86
CA LEU A 123 -28.98 7.56 5.10
C LEU A 123 -29.60 7.47 3.68
N ALA A 124 -30.74 8.13 3.44
CA ALA A 124 -31.50 8.06 2.19
C ALA A 124 -30.79 8.68 0.96
N ALA A 125 -29.97 9.73 1.14
CA ALA A 125 -29.30 10.38 0.02
C ALA A 125 -28.04 9.60 -0.45
N GLU A 126 -27.50 8.75 0.41
CA GLU A 126 -26.33 7.90 0.10
C GLU A 126 -26.74 6.63 -0.69
N GLU A 127 -27.97 6.14 -0.51
CA GLU A 127 -28.49 4.97 -1.23
C GLU A 127 -28.76 5.26 -2.72
N GLU A 128 -29.12 6.49 -3.07
CA GLU A 128 -29.43 6.88 -4.45
C GLU A 128 -28.16 6.95 -5.34
N ILE A 129 -26.99 7.23 -4.77
CA ILE A 129 -25.71 7.27 -5.50
C ILE A 129 -25.24 5.84 -5.82
N ILE A 130 -25.48 4.89 -4.91
CA ILE A 130 -25.05 3.48 -5.04
C ILE A 130 -25.96 2.71 -6.03
N GLN A 131 -27.23 3.07 -6.16
CA GLN A 131 -28.19 2.39 -7.06
C GLN A 131 -28.02 2.79 -8.54
N LYS A 132 -27.37 3.91 -8.86
CA LYS A 132 -27.17 4.35 -10.25
C LYS A 132 -25.92 3.80 -10.93
N GLU A 133 -24.98 3.22 -10.21
CA GLU A 133 -23.83 2.56 -10.80
C GLU A 133 -24.08 1.05 -10.92
N ASN A 134 -24.61 0.63 -12.08
CA ASN A 134 -24.50 -0.75 -12.57
C ASN A 134 -23.01 -1.04 -12.84
N ILE A 135 -22.23 -1.26 -11.80
CA ILE A 135 -20.89 -1.82 -11.94
C ILE A 135 -21.10 -3.31 -12.24
N PRO A 136 -20.66 -3.82 -13.39
CA PRO A 136 -20.70 -5.26 -13.62
C PRO A 136 -19.96 -5.90 -12.46
N ALA A 137 -20.65 -6.77 -11.73
CA ALA A 137 -20.03 -7.58 -10.70
C ALA A 137 -18.82 -8.25 -11.36
N ALA A 138 -17.62 -7.91 -10.87
CA ALA A 138 -16.42 -8.64 -11.21
C ALA A 138 -16.74 -10.11 -11.00
N GLY A 139 -16.55 -10.92 -12.05
CA GLY A 139 -17.04 -12.27 -12.14
C GLY A 139 -16.82 -13.04 -10.87
N LYS A 140 -17.78 -13.88 -10.53
CA LYS A 140 -17.69 -14.90 -9.50
C LYS A 140 -16.47 -15.78 -9.76
N ALA A 141 -15.30 -15.32 -9.28
CA ALA A 141 -14.21 -16.23 -8.96
C ALA A 141 -14.66 -16.98 -7.72
N GLY A 142 -14.71 -18.28 -7.83
CA GLY A 142 -15.24 -19.15 -6.81
C GLY A 142 -14.60 -18.90 -5.44
N ASP A 143 -15.34 -19.25 -4.43
CA ASP A 143 -15.17 -19.06 -2.98
C ASP A 143 -13.91 -19.70 -2.35
N ALA A 144 -12.79 -19.76 -3.06
CA ALA A 144 -11.48 -20.13 -2.53
C ALA A 144 -10.68 -18.84 -2.26
N ARG A 145 -10.76 -18.35 -1.02
CA ARG A 145 -9.90 -17.27 -0.53
C ARG A 145 -8.45 -17.69 -0.70
N ALA A 146 -7.72 -17.06 -1.63
CA ALA A 146 -6.31 -17.34 -1.83
C ALA A 146 -5.54 -17.19 -0.52
N LEU A 147 -4.56 -18.03 -0.30
CA LEU A 147 -3.70 -18.03 0.87
C LEU A 147 -2.37 -17.38 0.56
N LEU A 148 -1.79 -16.68 1.51
CA LEU A 148 -0.45 -16.11 1.36
C LEU A 148 0.60 -17.22 1.18
N THR A 149 0.41 -18.37 1.82
CA THR A 149 1.26 -19.57 1.68
C THR A 149 1.24 -20.20 0.28
N GLU A 150 0.30 -19.83 -0.59
CA GLU A 150 0.33 -20.22 -2.02
C GLU A 150 1.42 -19.49 -2.79
N PHE A 151 1.87 -18.33 -2.31
CA PHE A 151 2.86 -17.46 -2.96
C PHE A 151 4.23 -17.49 -2.28
N ILE A 152 4.36 -18.15 -1.11
CA ILE A 152 5.58 -18.20 -0.30
C ILE A 152 6.08 -19.64 -0.21
N SER A 153 7.40 -19.83 -0.29
CA SER A 153 8.08 -21.07 0.13
C SER A 153 9.13 -20.76 1.21
N GLN A 154 9.58 -21.77 1.94
CA GLN A 154 10.63 -21.59 2.95
C GLN A 154 11.92 -21.03 2.35
N ASP A 155 12.27 -21.42 1.13
CA ASP A 155 13.46 -20.99 0.41
C ASP A 155 13.42 -19.51 0.02
N ARG A 156 12.24 -18.87 0.07
CA ARG A 156 12.02 -17.45 -0.19
C ARG A 156 11.97 -16.61 1.08
N ILE A 157 12.33 -17.18 2.23
CA ILE A 157 12.44 -16.49 3.51
C ILE A 157 13.90 -16.34 3.87
N VAL A 158 14.35 -15.11 4.05
CA VAL A 158 15.74 -14.78 4.38
C VAL A 158 15.76 -14.00 5.69
N ILE A 159 16.64 -14.39 6.60
CA ILE A 159 16.76 -13.80 7.95
C ILE A 159 18.16 -13.21 8.12
N TRP A 160 18.24 -11.97 8.61
CA TRP A 160 19.48 -11.28 8.93
C TRP A 160 19.53 -10.93 10.41
N GLU A 161 20.57 -11.39 11.10
CA GLU A 161 20.83 -11.06 12.51
C GLU A 161 21.50 -9.69 12.69
N THR A 162 22.18 -9.20 11.64
CA THR A 162 22.88 -7.91 11.64
C THR A 162 22.21 -6.93 10.69
N PRO A 163 22.35 -5.60 10.92
CA PRO A 163 21.81 -4.60 10.00
C PRO A 163 22.30 -4.82 8.56
N ILE A 164 21.40 -4.67 7.61
CA ILE A 164 21.68 -4.81 6.17
C ILE A 164 21.32 -3.53 5.44
N ALA A 165 22.05 -3.19 4.36
CA ALA A 165 21.68 -2.08 3.49
C ALA A 165 20.43 -2.43 2.64
N LYS A 166 19.59 -1.43 2.37
CA LYS A 166 18.34 -1.59 1.62
C LYS A 166 18.55 -2.27 0.26
N ASP A 167 19.57 -1.81 -0.48
CA ASP A 167 19.82 -2.33 -1.83
C ASP A 167 20.32 -3.78 -1.80
N ASP A 168 21.13 -4.15 -0.80
CA ASP A 168 21.59 -5.53 -0.60
C ASP A 168 20.44 -6.46 -0.20
N LEU A 169 19.53 -5.96 0.65
CA LEU A 169 18.31 -6.67 1.02
C LEU A 169 17.43 -6.92 -0.19
N LEU A 170 17.14 -5.89 -1.00
CA LEU A 170 16.31 -6.00 -2.19
C LEU A 170 16.92 -6.97 -3.20
N LYS A 171 18.23 -6.94 -3.38
CA LYS A 171 18.96 -7.88 -4.23
C LYS A 171 18.79 -9.31 -3.73
N SER A 172 19.05 -9.54 -2.44
CA SER A 172 18.97 -10.87 -1.83
C SER A 172 17.54 -11.44 -1.92
N LEU A 173 16.52 -10.62 -1.65
CA LEU A 173 15.13 -11.05 -1.76
C LEU A 173 14.70 -11.27 -3.22
N SER A 174 15.19 -10.46 -4.16
CA SER A 174 14.94 -10.68 -5.59
C SER A 174 15.57 -12.00 -6.07
N ASP A 175 16.76 -12.32 -5.56
CA ASP A 175 17.43 -13.60 -5.86
C ASP A 175 16.67 -14.78 -5.28
N ALA A 176 16.11 -14.66 -4.08
CA ALA A 176 15.29 -15.68 -3.44
C ALA A 176 13.92 -15.86 -4.11
N ALA A 177 13.34 -14.78 -4.65
CA ALA A 177 12.05 -14.81 -5.32
C ALA A 177 12.09 -15.52 -6.69
N CYS A 178 13.22 -15.51 -7.37
CA CYS A 178 13.40 -16.07 -8.72
C CYS A 178 14.02 -17.46 -8.67
N GLU A 179 13.26 -18.48 -9.05
CA GLU A 179 13.72 -19.90 -9.05
C GLU A 179 14.71 -20.20 -10.17
N ASP A 180 14.57 -19.58 -11.34
CA ASP A 180 15.38 -19.82 -12.53
C ASP A 180 16.40 -18.70 -12.79
N GLY A 181 17.59 -19.12 -13.21
CA GLY A 181 18.80 -18.31 -13.22
C GLY A 181 18.80 -17.03 -14.06
N GLY A 182 19.71 -16.17 -13.68
CA GLY A 182 20.35 -15.08 -14.44
C GLY A 182 19.46 -13.97 -14.97
N GLN A 183 18.64 -14.21 -15.97
CA GLN A 183 17.86 -13.17 -16.65
C GLN A 183 16.62 -12.72 -15.86
N GLU A 184 15.90 -13.62 -15.23
CA GLU A 184 14.71 -13.28 -14.43
C GLU A 184 15.11 -12.55 -13.15
N LYS A 185 16.22 -12.96 -12.53
CA LYS A 185 16.79 -12.27 -11.36
C LYS A 185 17.17 -10.82 -11.67
N ALA A 186 17.86 -10.60 -12.79
CA ALA A 186 18.27 -9.26 -13.22
C ALA A 186 17.06 -8.38 -13.57
N LYS A 187 16.03 -8.92 -14.22
CA LYS A 187 14.79 -8.21 -14.53
C LYS A 187 14.00 -7.86 -13.26
N GLY A 188 13.90 -8.83 -12.33
CA GLY A 188 13.23 -8.64 -11.05
C GLY A 188 13.86 -7.53 -10.23
N LEU A 189 15.17 -7.57 -10.06
CA LEU A 189 15.91 -6.53 -9.34
C LEU A 189 15.77 -5.15 -10.00
N ALA A 190 15.92 -5.07 -11.34
CA ALA A 190 15.77 -3.81 -12.06
C ALA A 190 14.36 -3.23 -11.90
N ALA A 191 13.32 -4.05 -12.02
CA ALA A 191 11.93 -3.62 -11.86
C ALA A 191 11.64 -3.12 -10.43
N ILE A 192 12.15 -3.79 -9.41
CA ILE A 192 12.00 -3.38 -8.01
C ILE A 192 12.73 -2.06 -7.73
N MET A 193 13.96 -1.91 -8.21
CA MET A 193 14.73 -0.67 -8.03
C MET A 193 14.07 0.51 -8.74
N GLU A 194 13.58 0.32 -9.95
CA GLU A 194 12.82 1.34 -10.68
C GLU A 194 11.55 1.74 -9.92
N ARG A 195 10.80 0.76 -9.39
CA ARG A 195 9.59 0.99 -8.62
C ARG A 195 9.87 1.75 -7.31
N GLU A 196 10.94 1.41 -6.61
CA GLU A 196 11.37 2.10 -5.38
C GLU A 196 11.83 3.54 -5.65
N ASN A 197 12.43 3.82 -6.81
CA ASN A 197 12.78 5.18 -7.23
C ASN A 197 11.55 6.06 -7.50
N GLN A 198 10.41 5.46 -7.90
CA GLN A 198 9.14 6.18 -8.10
C GLN A 198 8.45 6.54 -6.78
N GLY A 199 8.78 5.85 -5.69
CA GLY A 199 8.27 6.09 -4.35
C GLY A 199 8.61 4.92 -3.44
N SER A 200 9.24 5.20 -2.31
CA SER A 200 9.66 4.15 -1.38
C SER A 200 8.48 3.40 -0.80
N THR A 201 8.61 2.07 -0.71
CA THR A 201 7.67 1.18 -0.02
C THR A 201 8.14 0.84 1.40
N PHE A 202 9.22 1.45 1.86
CA PHE A 202 9.77 1.31 3.21
C PHE A 202 9.14 2.36 4.12
N PHE A 203 8.29 1.93 5.04
CA PHE A 203 7.51 2.81 5.91
C PHE A 203 8.04 2.83 7.35
N ASN A 204 7.71 3.91 8.08
CA ASN A 204 8.14 4.12 9.47
C ASN A 204 7.56 3.13 10.51
N GLU A 205 6.95 2.02 10.10
CA GLU A 205 6.23 1.13 11.01
C GLU A 205 6.81 -0.26 11.15
N GLY A 206 8.04 -0.42 10.73
CA GLY A 206 8.75 -1.70 10.89
C GLY A 206 8.50 -2.69 9.75
N VAL A 207 7.68 -2.34 8.74
CA VAL A 207 7.35 -3.23 7.61
C VAL A 207 7.52 -2.51 6.27
N ALA A 208 7.98 -3.25 5.24
CA ALA A 208 8.04 -2.76 3.87
C ALA A 208 7.40 -3.75 2.89
N PHE A 209 6.83 -3.22 1.79
CA PHE A 209 6.15 -3.99 0.74
C PHE A 209 6.71 -3.64 -0.64
N PRO A 210 7.99 -3.87 -0.92
CA PRO A 210 8.51 -3.69 -2.27
C PRO A 210 7.82 -4.64 -3.24
N HIS A 211 7.33 -4.10 -4.36
CA HIS A 211 6.58 -4.89 -5.34
C HIS A 211 6.83 -4.42 -6.75
N ALA A 212 6.85 -5.35 -7.71
CA ALA A 212 6.98 -5.06 -9.12
C ALA A 212 6.20 -6.04 -9.98
N ARG A 213 5.79 -5.58 -11.18
CA ARG A 213 5.22 -6.40 -12.24
C ARG A 213 6.31 -6.76 -13.22
N ILE A 214 6.41 -8.03 -13.56
CA ILE A 214 7.48 -8.56 -14.43
C ILE A 214 6.86 -9.16 -15.67
N GLU A 215 7.31 -8.69 -16.82
CA GLU A 215 6.92 -9.25 -18.11
C GLU A 215 7.50 -10.66 -18.29
N GLY A 216 6.62 -11.60 -18.64
CA GLY A 216 6.98 -13.00 -18.86
C GLY A 216 7.09 -13.85 -17.60
N LEU A 217 6.85 -13.28 -16.40
CA LEU A 217 6.71 -14.06 -15.17
C LEU A 217 5.46 -14.94 -15.26
N LYS A 218 5.58 -16.23 -14.93
CA LYS A 218 4.48 -17.20 -15.05
C LYS A 218 3.54 -17.19 -13.85
N CYS A 219 4.10 -17.02 -12.66
CA CYS A 219 3.36 -17.09 -11.39
C CYS A 219 3.85 -15.99 -10.47
N SER A 220 2.93 -15.44 -9.68
CA SER A 220 3.29 -14.51 -8.61
C SER A 220 4.04 -15.21 -7.49
N CYS A 221 4.95 -14.49 -6.84
CA CYS A 221 5.67 -14.99 -5.69
C CYS A 221 5.94 -13.88 -4.67
N VAL A 222 6.10 -14.29 -3.41
CA VAL A 222 6.46 -13.42 -2.30
C VAL A 222 7.74 -13.94 -1.66
N ALA A 223 8.74 -13.08 -1.54
CA ALA A 223 9.92 -13.33 -0.71
C ALA A 223 9.83 -12.49 0.57
N ILE A 224 10.21 -13.09 1.70
CA ILE A 224 10.13 -12.45 3.01
C ILE A 224 11.53 -12.22 3.54
N GLY A 225 11.81 -10.98 3.94
CA GLY A 225 13.00 -10.59 4.66
C GLY A 225 12.70 -10.28 6.11
N LEU A 226 13.37 -10.94 7.04
CA LEU A 226 13.33 -10.63 8.46
C LEU A 226 14.68 -10.07 8.89
N THR A 227 14.69 -8.84 9.40
CA THR A 227 15.90 -8.12 9.76
C THR A 227 15.91 -7.81 11.26
N HIS A 228 16.53 -8.65 12.07
CA HIS A 228 16.61 -8.42 13.52
C HIS A 228 17.42 -7.17 13.89
N GLY A 229 18.37 -6.77 13.03
CA GLY A 229 19.15 -5.56 13.19
C GLY A 229 18.60 -4.32 12.48
N GLY A 230 17.49 -4.44 11.74
CA GLY A 230 16.94 -3.37 10.92
C GLY A 230 17.76 -3.07 9.66
N LEU A 231 17.49 -1.93 9.02
CA LEU A 231 18.24 -1.45 7.86
C LEU A 231 19.30 -0.44 8.28
N SER A 232 20.51 -0.57 7.71
CA SER A 232 21.66 0.28 8.08
C SER A 232 21.62 1.68 7.45
N ASP A 233 20.92 1.85 6.33
CA ASP A 233 20.92 3.05 5.49
C ASP A 233 19.54 3.72 5.36
N VAL A 234 18.52 3.23 6.08
CA VAL A 234 17.17 3.78 6.09
C VAL A 234 16.85 4.31 7.48
N ALA A 235 16.76 5.64 7.61
CA ALA A 235 16.33 6.28 8.85
C ALA A 235 14.82 6.27 8.97
N THR A 236 14.29 5.45 9.86
CA THR A 236 12.87 5.36 10.21
C THR A 236 12.67 5.48 11.71
N GLU A 237 11.49 5.93 12.17
CA GLU A 237 11.19 6.02 13.61
C GLU A 237 11.21 4.64 14.29
N LYS A 238 10.75 3.61 13.56
CA LYS A 238 10.89 2.20 13.95
C LYS A 238 11.79 1.50 12.95
N PRO A 239 12.73 0.66 13.38
CA PRO A 239 13.52 -0.13 12.46
C PRO A 239 12.61 -1.00 11.59
N ILE A 240 12.96 -1.15 10.32
CA ILE A 240 12.22 -2.04 9.42
C ILE A 240 12.73 -3.45 9.67
N GLU A 241 11.88 -4.27 10.25
CA GLU A 241 12.21 -5.63 10.69
C GLU A 241 11.60 -6.70 9.79
N SER A 242 10.58 -6.34 8.99
CA SER A 242 9.91 -7.27 8.09
C SER A 242 9.70 -6.67 6.70
N VAL A 243 10.10 -7.37 5.67
CA VAL A 243 9.98 -6.95 4.27
C VAL A 243 9.30 -8.05 3.46
N PHE A 244 8.22 -7.70 2.78
CA PHE A 244 7.49 -8.60 1.88
C PHE A 244 7.70 -8.13 0.45
N LEU A 245 8.65 -8.73 -0.26
CA LEU A 245 8.91 -8.45 -1.66
C LEU A 245 7.98 -9.27 -2.53
N ILE A 246 7.25 -8.61 -3.44
CA ILE A 246 6.22 -9.23 -4.28
C ILE A 246 6.58 -9.07 -5.74
N PHE A 247 6.67 -10.18 -6.46
CA PHE A 247 6.69 -10.20 -7.91
C PHE A 247 5.38 -10.78 -8.45
N SER A 248 4.85 -10.14 -9.48
CA SER A 248 3.63 -10.61 -10.17
C SER A 248 3.75 -10.48 -11.69
N PRO A 249 3.02 -11.31 -12.45
CA PRO A 249 2.94 -11.17 -13.90
C PRO A 249 2.38 -9.81 -14.30
N ALA A 250 2.95 -9.19 -15.33
CA ALA A 250 2.50 -7.87 -15.81
C ALA A 250 1.10 -7.94 -16.44
N ASP A 251 0.71 -9.07 -16.98
CA ASP A 251 -0.57 -9.35 -17.64
C ASP A 251 -1.70 -9.75 -16.67
N ILE A 252 -1.38 -10.04 -15.38
CA ILE A 252 -2.36 -10.40 -14.35
C ILE A 252 -2.32 -9.40 -13.18
N PRO A 253 -2.70 -8.14 -13.39
CA PRO A 253 -2.56 -7.09 -12.36
C PRO A 253 -3.45 -7.28 -11.12
N ASP A 254 -4.56 -8.03 -11.24
CA ASP A 254 -5.46 -8.31 -10.11
C ASP A 254 -4.80 -9.23 -9.07
N GLU A 255 -3.93 -10.12 -9.48
CA GLU A 255 -3.19 -11.01 -8.59
C GLU A 255 -2.24 -10.23 -7.66
N GLN A 256 -1.54 -9.21 -8.18
CA GLN A 256 -0.72 -8.33 -7.36
C GLN A 256 -1.53 -7.62 -6.26
N ILE A 257 -2.72 -7.11 -6.61
CA ILE A 257 -3.60 -6.43 -5.66
C ILE A 257 -4.06 -7.40 -4.58
N GLN A 258 -4.40 -8.63 -4.96
CA GLN A 258 -4.80 -9.68 -4.04
C GLN A 258 -3.67 -10.02 -3.05
N ILE A 259 -2.45 -10.21 -3.54
CA ILE A 259 -1.28 -10.50 -2.70
C ILE A 259 -0.97 -9.33 -1.77
N LEU A 260 -0.99 -8.09 -2.27
CA LEU A 260 -0.83 -6.89 -1.44
C LEU A 260 -1.88 -6.81 -0.33
N GLY A 261 -3.12 -7.21 -0.61
CA GLY A 261 -4.17 -7.33 0.40
C GLY A 261 -3.83 -8.37 1.49
N LEU A 262 -3.35 -9.55 1.08
CA LEU A 262 -2.96 -10.63 2.00
C LEU A 262 -1.77 -10.24 2.88
N VAL A 263 -0.68 -9.72 2.29
CA VAL A 263 0.50 -9.30 3.07
C VAL A 263 0.21 -8.12 3.99
N SER A 264 -0.66 -7.20 3.56
CA SER A 264 -1.09 -6.09 4.40
C SER A 264 -1.91 -6.56 5.60
N LYS A 265 -2.80 -7.54 5.40
CA LYS A 265 -3.57 -8.16 6.48
C LYS A 265 -2.64 -8.86 7.48
N ALA A 266 -1.66 -9.62 6.98
CA ALA A 266 -0.64 -10.27 7.79
C ALA A 266 0.16 -9.24 8.62
N ALA A 267 0.59 -8.14 8.00
CA ALA A 267 1.36 -7.08 8.66
C ALA A 267 0.55 -6.28 9.71
N LEU A 268 -0.77 -6.28 9.63
CA LEU A 268 -1.64 -5.66 10.64
C LEU A 268 -1.88 -6.57 11.84
N ASP A 269 -1.62 -7.87 11.72
CA ASP A 269 -1.75 -8.81 12.82
C ASP A 269 -0.51 -8.74 13.73
N ARG A 270 -0.69 -8.14 14.89
CA ARG A 270 0.39 -7.90 15.85
C ARG A 270 1.02 -9.22 16.34
N GLN A 271 0.21 -10.23 16.60
CA GLN A 271 0.70 -11.51 17.10
C GLN A 271 1.55 -12.25 16.07
N LEU A 272 1.11 -12.23 14.80
CA LEU A 272 1.90 -12.78 13.70
C LEU A 272 3.23 -12.03 13.56
N MET A 273 3.21 -10.68 13.56
CA MET A 273 4.43 -9.89 13.39
C MET A 273 5.42 -10.12 14.53
N GLU A 274 4.98 -10.19 15.79
CA GLU A 274 5.82 -10.53 16.94
C GLU A 274 6.42 -11.95 16.80
N THR A 275 5.63 -12.90 16.27
CA THR A 275 6.12 -14.27 16.02
C THR A 275 7.16 -14.30 14.89
N LEU A 276 6.93 -13.57 13.79
CA LEU A 276 7.90 -13.47 12.70
C LEU A 276 9.22 -12.82 13.14
N GLN A 277 9.16 -11.77 13.96
CA GLN A 277 10.33 -11.12 14.51
C GLN A 277 11.12 -12.00 15.47
N SER A 278 10.48 -12.98 16.11
CA SER A 278 11.16 -13.95 16.98
C SER A 278 11.70 -15.17 16.24
N ALA A 279 11.30 -15.39 14.99
CA ALA A 279 11.71 -16.54 14.19
C ALA A 279 13.22 -16.51 13.89
N ARG A 280 13.90 -17.63 14.08
CA ARG A 280 15.34 -17.78 13.83
C ARG A 280 15.63 -18.60 12.58
N THR A 281 14.64 -19.29 12.06
CA THR A 281 14.75 -20.10 10.86
C THR A 281 13.64 -19.79 9.86
N PRO A 282 13.88 -19.93 8.55
CA PRO A 282 12.83 -19.82 7.53
C PRO A 282 11.64 -20.73 7.77
N SER A 283 11.89 -21.91 8.32
CA SER A 283 10.84 -22.88 8.65
C SER A 283 9.91 -22.36 9.76
N GLU A 284 10.45 -21.77 10.82
CA GLU A 284 9.67 -21.17 11.91
C GLU A 284 8.79 -20.04 11.38
N ALA A 285 9.34 -19.13 10.56
CA ALA A 285 8.61 -18.04 9.96
C ALA A 285 7.47 -18.55 9.04
N TYR A 286 7.75 -19.55 8.21
CA TYR A 286 6.74 -20.17 7.34
C TYR A 286 5.61 -20.82 8.14
N GLN A 287 5.94 -21.55 9.20
CA GLN A 287 4.93 -22.17 10.06
C GLN A 287 4.08 -21.16 10.82
N ALA A 288 4.66 -20.01 11.21
CA ALA A 288 3.90 -18.91 11.82
C ALA A 288 2.84 -18.37 10.88
N ILE A 289 3.20 -18.11 9.61
CA ILE A 289 2.25 -17.64 8.60
C ILE A 289 1.16 -18.66 8.35
N ARG A 290 1.53 -19.93 8.21
CA ARG A 290 0.57 -21.01 7.98
C ARG A 290 -0.42 -21.17 9.15
N ALA A 291 0.06 -21.09 10.39
CA ALA A 291 -0.79 -21.17 11.57
C ALA A 291 -1.76 -19.98 11.64
N TRP A 292 -1.29 -18.78 11.32
CA TRP A 292 -2.11 -17.57 11.25
C TRP A 292 -3.23 -17.70 10.21
N GLU A 293 -2.94 -18.18 9.01
CA GLU A 293 -3.95 -18.39 7.96
C GLU A 293 -5.01 -19.42 8.35
N LEU A 294 -4.61 -20.49 9.04
CA LEU A 294 -5.56 -21.50 9.54
C LEU A 294 -6.48 -20.90 10.61
N ALA A 295 -5.96 -20.08 11.51
CA ALA A 295 -6.75 -19.41 12.54
C ALA A 295 -7.76 -18.41 11.94
N ASP A 296 -7.35 -17.66 10.92
CA ASP A 296 -8.21 -16.68 10.21
C ASP A 296 -9.38 -17.34 9.45
N ARG A 297 -9.26 -18.61 9.09
CA ARG A 297 -10.33 -19.38 8.43
C ARG A 297 -11.39 -19.92 9.39
N THR A 298 -11.03 -20.08 10.65
CA THR A 298 -11.90 -20.71 11.66
C THR A 298 -12.63 -19.69 12.54
N GLY A 299 -12.29 -18.40 12.47
CA GLY A 299 -12.93 -17.28 13.17
C GLY A 299 -13.80 -16.45 12.26
#